data_adf2c943123eed354e379b81975e8c3d
#
_entry.id   adf2c943123eed354e379b81975e8c3d
#
_cell.length_a   1.000
_cell.length_b   1.000
_cell.length_c   1.000
_cell.angle_alpha   90.00
_cell.angle_beta   90.00
_cell.angle_gamma   90.00
#
_symmetry.space_group_name_H-M   'P 1'
#
loop_
_entity.id
_entity.type
_entity.pdbx_description
1 polymer ?
#
loop_
_entity_poly.entity_id
_entity_poly.type
_entity_poly.pdbx_seq_one_letter_code
_entity_poly.pdbx_strand_id
1 'polypeptide(L)'
;MTTIEQLEKHFKIRRNASSIMIKENNAEIFTEEQIKEIMQYCVAEAEKEEIENLHFEISSKSPNYDVYKKYLETYSFEYVTENMIVCKDIYEVEDVESEIDFKLIEEVGEDTFYSLWNEMTEEQVTYDQFVNMMLQEIGEQWKEHCLTASVGEEPIGIVIPHIEKGALEEGKLMYFAVAPNMRNKGYETAFFIGAMFVLKEIGASYYIGEINVQNEWMKDVFEKNGCQLLSSTERYVRKF
;
A
#
# COMPACT_ATOMS: atom_id res chain seq x y z
N MET A 1 -11.32 6.96 30.91
CA MET A 1 -12.34 6.43 29.96
C MET A 1 -11.93 6.86 28.57
N THR A 2 -11.45 5.93 27.77
CA THR A 2 -11.03 6.19 26.38
C THR A 2 -12.29 6.40 25.53
N THR A 3 -12.32 7.45 24.73
CA THR A 3 -13.43 7.72 23.79
C THR A 3 -12.95 7.52 22.35
N ILE A 4 -13.88 7.34 21.39
CA ILE A 4 -13.54 7.26 19.97
C ILE A 4 -12.72 8.49 19.53
N GLU A 5 -13.12 9.69 19.90
CA GLU A 5 -12.39 10.93 19.57
C GLU A 5 -10.95 10.95 20.11
N GLN A 6 -10.67 10.28 21.24
CA GLN A 6 -9.31 10.14 21.75
C GLN A 6 -8.51 9.11 20.96
N LEU A 7 -9.16 8.03 20.52
CA LEU A 7 -8.50 7.03 19.66
C LEU A 7 -8.16 7.59 18.29
N GLU A 8 -9.05 8.34 17.66
CA GLU A 8 -8.83 8.93 16.31
C GLU A 8 -7.66 9.93 16.27
N LYS A 9 -7.21 10.45 17.41
CA LYS A 9 -5.98 11.26 17.47
C LYS A 9 -4.71 10.45 17.27
N HIS A 10 -4.72 9.19 17.67
CA HIS A 10 -3.55 8.33 17.74
C HIS A 10 -3.62 7.16 16.74
N PHE A 11 -4.83 6.86 16.25
CA PHE A 11 -5.10 5.72 15.36
C PHE A 11 -5.90 6.15 14.15
N LYS A 12 -5.55 5.61 13.00
CA LYS A 12 -6.38 5.65 11.81
C LYS A 12 -7.41 4.52 11.90
N ILE A 13 -8.69 4.89 12.00
CA ILE A 13 -9.79 3.93 12.13
C ILE A 13 -10.56 3.91 10.81
N ARG A 14 -10.63 2.74 10.18
CA ARG A 14 -11.46 2.50 8.99
C ARG A 14 -12.57 1.54 9.38
N ARG A 15 -13.81 1.82 8.94
CA ARG A 15 -14.99 1.03 9.26
C ARG A 15 -15.78 0.70 8.01
N ASN A 16 -16.35 -0.50 7.97
CA ASN A 16 -17.41 -0.89 7.04
C ASN A 16 -18.49 -1.66 7.82
N ALA A 17 -19.48 -2.24 7.12
CA ALA A 17 -20.63 -2.88 7.75
C ALA A 17 -20.27 -4.11 8.62
N SER A 18 -19.16 -4.79 8.36
CA SER A 18 -18.78 -6.03 9.04
C SER A 18 -17.39 -5.98 9.70
N SER A 19 -16.62 -4.91 9.47
CA SER A 19 -15.26 -4.85 10.01
C SER A 19 -14.82 -3.46 10.45
N ILE A 20 -13.98 -3.45 11.48
CA ILE A 20 -13.22 -2.28 11.93
C ILE A 20 -11.74 -2.59 11.78
N MET A 21 -10.98 -1.65 11.19
CA MET A 21 -9.53 -1.70 11.14
C MET A 21 -8.95 -0.52 11.93
N ILE A 22 -8.03 -0.82 12.82
CA ILE A 22 -7.33 0.13 13.69
C ILE A 22 -5.85 0.06 13.37
N LYS A 23 -5.26 1.18 12.97
CA LYS A 23 -3.83 1.33 12.68
C LYS A 23 -3.26 2.50 13.46
N GLU A 24 -2.15 2.29 14.15
CA GLU A 24 -1.46 3.36 14.87
C GLU A 24 -0.96 4.44 13.88
N ASN A 25 -1.31 5.70 14.13
CA ASN A 25 -0.90 6.82 13.25
C ASN A 25 0.44 7.43 13.65
N ASN A 26 0.67 7.53 14.97
CA ASN A 26 1.83 8.21 15.53
C ASN A 26 2.51 7.29 16.54
N ALA A 27 3.84 7.30 16.53
CA ALA A 27 4.65 6.54 17.48
C ALA A 27 4.66 7.22 18.87
N GLU A 28 3.48 7.44 19.47
CA GLU A 28 3.39 7.90 20.86
C GLU A 28 3.71 6.76 21.82
N ILE A 29 4.35 7.11 22.92
CA ILE A 29 4.62 6.15 24.00
C ILE A 29 3.44 6.11 24.93
N PHE A 30 2.73 4.99 24.94
CA PHE A 30 1.66 4.73 25.90
C PHE A 30 2.16 3.90 27.08
N THR A 31 1.56 4.11 28.24
CA THR A 31 1.76 3.18 29.36
C THR A 31 1.05 1.86 29.06
N GLU A 32 1.49 0.79 29.71
CA GLU A 32 0.85 -0.53 29.58
C GLU A 32 -0.65 -0.49 29.94
N GLU A 33 -1.03 0.29 30.96
CA GLU A 33 -2.42 0.44 31.36
C GLU A 33 -3.26 1.18 30.30
N GLN A 34 -2.68 2.19 29.64
CA GLN A 34 -3.35 2.88 28.53
C GLN A 34 -3.59 1.94 27.35
N ILE A 35 -2.59 1.11 26.97
CA ILE A 35 -2.76 0.14 25.90
C ILE A 35 -3.85 -0.88 26.24
N LYS A 36 -3.87 -1.36 27.48
CA LYS A 36 -4.91 -2.26 27.97
C LYS A 36 -6.30 -1.62 27.87
N GLU A 37 -6.46 -0.37 28.30
CA GLU A 37 -7.73 0.36 28.18
C GLU A 37 -8.15 0.54 26.71
N ILE A 38 -7.19 0.85 25.81
CA ILE A 38 -7.43 0.98 24.38
C ILE A 38 -7.95 -0.35 23.81
N MET A 39 -7.27 -1.45 24.10
CA MET A 39 -7.65 -2.77 23.60
C MET A 39 -9.01 -3.21 24.13
N GLN A 40 -9.28 -2.99 25.43
CA GLN A 40 -10.59 -3.27 26.02
C GLN A 40 -11.71 -2.47 25.37
N TYR A 41 -11.47 -1.19 25.13
CA TYR A 41 -12.44 -0.32 24.49
C TYR A 41 -12.73 -0.76 23.05
N CYS A 42 -11.70 -1.05 22.26
CA CYS A 42 -11.87 -1.48 20.87
C CYS A 42 -12.68 -2.78 20.76
N VAL A 43 -12.40 -3.74 21.63
CA VAL A 43 -13.12 -5.02 21.69
C VAL A 43 -14.58 -4.80 22.12
N ALA A 44 -14.83 -4.02 23.17
CA ALA A 44 -16.17 -3.75 23.65
C ALA A 44 -17.04 -2.99 22.62
N GLU A 45 -16.46 -2.04 21.89
CA GLU A 45 -17.19 -1.33 20.83
C GLU A 45 -17.49 -2.26 19.64
N ALA A 46 -16.56 -3.13 19.24
CA ALA A 46 -16.81 -4.10 18.17
C ALA A 46 -17.93 -5.09 18.54
N GLU A 47 -17.95 -5.57 19.79
CA GLU A 47 -19.03 -6.43 20.32
C GLU A 47 -20.39 -5.71 20.33
N LYS A 48 -20.41 -4.45 20.77
CA LYS A 48 -21.62 -3.64 20.85
C LYS A 48 -22.20 -3.30 19.47
N GLU A 49 -21.34 -3.07 18.48
CA GLU A 49 -21.72 -2.75 17.10
C GLU A 49 -21.97 -4.01 16.24
N GLU A 50 -21.91 -5.21 16.86
CA GLU A 50 -22.08 -6.52 16.18
C GLU A 50 -21.14 -6.70 14.99
N ILE A 51 -19.90 -6.19 15.11
CA ILE A 51 -18.86 -6.29 14.08
C ILE A 51 -18.32 -7.73 14.01
N GLU A 52 -18.24 -8.30 12.81
CA GLU A 52 -17.73 -9.66 12.62
C GLU A 52 -16.21 -9.75 12.78
N ASN A 53 -15.46 -8.71 12.35
CA ASN A 53 -14.02 -8.73 12.32
C ASN A 53 -13.41 -7.40 12.85
N LEU A 54 -12.63 -7.49 13.90
CA LEU A 54 -11.81 -6.38 14.40
C LEU A 54 -10.35 -6.63 14.02
N HIS A 55 -9.81 -5.78 13.14
CA HIS A 55 -8.41 -5.80 12.73
C HIS A 55 -7.59 -4.80 13.50
N PHE A 56 -6.36 -5.18 13.85
CA PHE A 56 -5.38 -4.31 14.47
C PHE A 56 -4.06 -4.38 13.68
N GLU A 57 -3.53 -3.23 13.27
CA GLU A 57 -2.24 -3.11 12.60
C GLU A 57 -1.23 -2.42 13.50
N ILE A 58 -0.09 -3.07 13.71
CA ILE A 58 1.02 -2.55 14.52
C ILE A 58 2.31 -2.47 13.70
N SER A 59 3.03 -1.36 13.84
CA SER A 59 4.34 -1.20 13.22
C SER A 59 5.44 -1.85 14.07
N SER A 60 6.40 -2.53 13.43
CA SER A 60 7.60 -3.04 14.10
C SER A 60 8.46 -1.94 14.71
N LYS A 61 8.27 -0.69 14.32
CA LYS A 61 8.92 0.50 14.88
C LYS A 61 8.11 1.19 15.98
N SER A 62 6.89 0.69 16.30
CA SER A 62 6.13 1.24 17.41
C SER A 62 6.90 1.09 18.72
N PRO A 63 7.05 2.15 19.53
CA PRO A 63 7.62 2.03 20.88
C PRO A 63 6.77 1.14 21.79
N ASN A 64 5.53 0.84 21.40
CA ASN A 64 4.57 0.03 22.14
C ASN A 64 4.46 -1.41 21.62
N TYR A 65 5.27 -1.79 20.62
CA TYR A 65 5.13 -3.03 19.88
C TYR A 65 4.97 -4.27 20.77
N ASP A 66 5.89 -4.49 21.73
CA ASP A 66 5.85 -5.66 22.61
C ASP A 66 4.61 -5.69 23.52
N VAL A 67 4.15 -4.50 23.93
CA VAL A 67 2.95 -4.38 24.78
C VAL A 67 1.70 -4.66 23.97
N TYR A 68 1.60 -4.19 22.72
CA TYR A 68 0.51 -4.55 21.82
C TYR A 68 0.47 -6.04 21.58
N LYS A 69 1.60 -6.68 21.27
CA LYS A 69 1.68 -8.15 21.05
C LYS A 69 1.08 -8.91 22.23
N LYS A 70 1.46 -8.56 23.47
CA LYS A 70 0.95 -9.17 24.69
C LYS A 70 -0.57 -9.06 24.79
N TYR A 71 -1.15 -7.87 24.51
CA TYR A 71 -2.59 -7.68 24.62
C TYR A 71 -3.36 -8.24 23.44
N LEU A 72 -2.80 -8.26 22.23
CA LEU A 72 -3.39 -8.97 21.10
C LEU A 72 -3.58 -10.45 21.41
N GLU A 73 -2.58 -11.11 21.98
CA GLU A 73 -2.69 -12.49 22.50
C GLU A 73 -3.78 -12.60 23.59
N THR A 74 -3.75 -11.69 24.58
CA THR A 74 -4.70 -11.70 25.72
C THR A 74 -6.15 -11.60 25.27
N TYR A 75 -6.43 -10.83 24.23
CA TYR A 75 -7.76 -10.65 23.64
C TYR A 75 -8.06 -11.58 22.46
N SER A 76 -7.27 -12.65 22.28
CA SER A 76 -7.49 -13.68 21.28
C SER A 76 -7.50 -13.17 19.82
N PHE A 77 -6.63 -12.22 19.51
CA PHE A 77 -6.37 -11.85 18.13
C PHE A 77 -5.44 -12.87 17.49
N GLU A 78 -5.76 -13.24 16.26
CA GLU A 78 -4.95 -14.13 15.43
C GLU A 78 -4.11 -13.31 14.45
N TYR A 79 -2.84 -13.69 14.26
CA TYR A 79 -1.98 -13.12 13.23
C TYR A 79 -2.53 -13.44 11.84
N VAL A 80 -2.59 -12.44 10.97
CA VAL A 80 -3.09 -12.59 9.60
C VAL A 80 -1.95 -12.50 8.58
N THR A 81 -1.18 -11.40 8.63
CA THR A 81 -0.15 -11.11 7.65
C THR A 81 0.82 -10.05 8.15
N GLU A 82 1.95 -9.94 7.48
CA GLU A 82 2.92 -8.87 7.66
C GLU A 82 3.19 -8.21 6.31
N ASN A 83 3.23 -6.87 6.30
CA ASN A 83 3.70 -6.09 5.17
C ASN A 83 5.04 -5.45 5.51
N MET A 84 5.99 -5.50 4.60
CA MET A 84 7.21 -4.72 4.68
C MET A 84 7.02 -3.36 4.01
N ILE A 85 7.63 -2.34 4.61
CA ILE A 85 7.66 -0.97 4.08
C ILE A 85 9.10 -0.67 3.71
N VAL A 86 9.31 -0.30 2.45
CA VAL A 86 10.62 0.07 1.93
C VAL A 86 10.65 1.52 1.49
N CYS A 87 11.85 2.10 1.44
CA CYS A 87 12.06 3.40 0.81
C CYS A 87 13.18 3.34 -0.22
N LYS A 88 13.13 4.26 -1.17
CA LYS A 88 14.20 4.54 -2.12
C LYS A 88 14.28 6.03 -2.33
N ASP A 89 15.49 6.59 -2.17
CA ASP A 89 15.80 7.91 -2.68
C ASP A 89 15.80 7.85 -4.20
N ILE A 90 15.00 8.72 -4.84
CA ILE A 90 14.87 8.76 -6.29
C ILE A 90 15.40 10.07 -6.89
N TYR A 91 15.95 10.95 -6.05
CA TYR A 91 16.50 12.22 -6.52
C TYR A 91 17.65 12.01 -7.52
N GLU A 92 18.48 10.99 -7.27
CA GLU A 92 19.62 10.62 -8.11
C GLU A 92 19.27 9.59 -9.21
N VAL A 93 17.99 9.18 -9.34
CA VAL A 93 17.59 8.29 -10.44
C VAL A 93 17.77 9.03 -11.76
N GLU A 94 18.61 8.47 -12.61
CA GLU A 94 18.83 8.93 -13.97
C GLU A 94 17.87 8.20 -14.91
N ASP A 95 17.50 8.87 -16.00
CA ASP A 95 16.83 8.21 -17.10
C ASP A 95 17.80 7.21 -17.73
N VAL A 96 17.47 5.94 -17.59
CA VAL A 96 18.28 4.87 -18.20
C VAL A 96 17.70 4.62 -19.58
N GLU A 97 18.53 4.76 -20.59
CA GLU A 97 18.18 4.36 -21.95
C GLU A 97 17.69 2.90 -21.93
N SER A 98 16.37 2.71 -21.97
CA SER A 98 15.74 1.39 -21.93
C SER A 98 14.82 1.23 -23.13
N GLU A 99 14.61 -0.02 -23.54
CA GLU A 99 13.64 -0.34 -24.60
C GLU A 99 12.17 -0.25 -24.12
N ILE A 100 11.95 0.16 -22.85
CA ILE A 100 10.61 0.28 -22.26
C ILE A 100 10.07 1.67 -22.53
N ASP A 101 8.94 1.72 -23.20
CA ASP A 101 8.18 2.92 -23.49
C ASP A 101 6.95 3.02 -22.56
N PHE A 102 6.70 4.22 -22.03
CA PHE A 102 5.56 4.49 -21.14
C PHE A 102 4.51 5.32 -21.88
N LYS A 103 3.29 4.78 -21.97
CA LYS A 103 2.17 5.43 -22.63
C LYS A 103 1.05 5.71 -21.65
N LEU A 104 0.52 6.93 -21.69
CA LEU A 104 -0.63 7.30 -20.89
C LEU A 104 -1.89 6.55 -21.33
N ILE A 105 -2.84 6.39 -20.41
CA ILE A 105 -4.14 5.76 -20.67
C ILE A 105 -4.86 6.39 -21.87
N GLU A 106 -4.69 7.71 -22.09
CA GLU A 106 -5.28 8.42 -23.22
C GLU A 106 -4.71 7.98 -24.57
N GLU A 107 -3.46 7.54 -24.61
CA GLU A 107 -2.78 7.07 -25.83
C GLU A 107 -3.16 5.63 -26.18
N VAL A 108 -3.37 4.78 -25.17
CA VAL A 108 -3.74 3.37 -25.36
C VAL A 108 -5.25 3.14 -25.38
N GLY A 109 -6.04 4.09 -24.87
CA GLY A 109 -7.49 4.01 -24.71
C GLY A 109 -7.91 3.39 -23.35
N GLU A 110 -8.94 3.98 -22.73
CA GLU A 110 -9.41 3.60 -21.40
C GLU A 110 -9.82 2.12 -21.28
N ASP A 111 -10.58 1.61 -22.25
CA ASP A 111 -11.01 0.21 -22.29
C ASP A 111 -9.82 -0.75 -22.39
N THR A 112 -8.81 -0.39 -23.15
CA THR A 112 -7.58 -1.18 -23.31
C THR A 112 -6.79 -1.19 -22.02
N PHE A 113 -6.57 -0.01 -21.42
CA PHE A 113 -5.86 0.10 -20.14
C PHE A 113 -6.57 -0.69 -19.03
N TYR A 114 -7.88 -0.53 -18.90
CA TYR A 114 -8.65 -1.25 -17.91
C TYR A 114 -8.61 -2.77 -18.10
N SER A 115 -8.64 -3.24 -19.34
CA SER A 115 -8.50 -4.67 -19.67
C SER A 115 -7.13 -5.20 -19.24
N LEU A 116 -6.05 -4.46 -19.57
CA LEU A 116 -4.69 -4.80 -19.16
C LEU A 116 -4.54 -4.78 -17.63
N TRP A 117 -5.12 -3.78 -16.97
CA TRP A 117 -5.09 -3.67 -15.52
C TRP A 117 -5.74 -4.90 -14.85
N ASN A 118 -6.95 -5.30 -15.27
CA ASN A 118 -7.62 -6.50 -14.77
C ASN A 118 -6.79 -7.78 -14.99
N GLU A 119 -6.18 -7.93 -16.18
CA GLU A 119 -5.33 -9.09 -16.48
C GLU A 119 -4.10 -9.13 -15.59
N MET A 120 -3.42 -8.01 -15.42
CA MET A 120 -2.12 -7.92 -14.73
C MET A 120 -2.24 -7.92 -13.21
N THR A 121 -3.32 -7.37 -12.66
CA THR A 121 -3.56 -7.34 -11.21
C THR A 121 -4.34 -8.53 -10.69
N GLU A 122 -4.96 -9.33 -11.59
CA GLU A 122 -5.87 -10.42 -11.25
C GLU A 122 -7.11 -9.94 -10.46
N GLU A 123 -7.36 -8.63 -10.48
CA GLU A 123 -8.52 -8.00 -9.85
C GLU A 123 -9.78 -8.27 -10.70
N GLN A 124 -10.90 -8.52 -10.03
CA GLN A 124 -12.18 -8.76 -10.70
C GLN A 124 -13.18 -7.69 -10.28
N VAL A 125 -12.88 -6.45 -10.63
CA VAL A 125 -13.76 -5.31 -10.36
C VAL A 125 -14.38 -4.77 -11.64
N THR A 126 -15.53 -4.12 -11.53
CA THR A 126 -16.13 -3.44 -12.66
C THR A 126 -15.38 -2.15 -13.00
N TYR A 127 -15.57 -1.64 -14.21
CA TYR A 127 -14.97 -0.36 -14.61
C TYR A 127 -15.37 0.79 -13.65
N ASP A 128 -16.61 0.86 -13.20
CA ASP A 128 -17.06 1.87 -12.24
C ASP A 128 -16.34 1.73 -10.88
N GLN A 129 -16.08 0.50 -10.43
CA GLN A 129 -15.31 0.26 -9.20
C GLN A 129 -13.86 0.69 -9.38
N PHE A 130 -13.26 0.36 -10.54
CA PHE A 130 -11.90 0.83 -10.87
C PHE A 130 -11.82 2.36 -10.86
N VAL A 131 -12.73 3.05 -11.56
CA VAL A 131 -12.75 4.53 -11.56
C VAL A 131 -12.93 5.11 -10.17
N ASN A 132 -13.84 4.54 -9.35
CA ASN A 132 -14.03 4.98 -7.97
C ASN A 132 -12.76 4.81 -7.12
N MET A 133 -12.01 3.73 -7.29
CA MET A 133 -10.71 3.53 -6.61
C MET A 133 -9.71 4.62 -7.01
N MET A 134 -9.60 4.90 -8.31
CA MET A 134 -8.71 5.96 -8.81
C MET A 134 -9.07 7.34 -8.25
N LEU A 135 -10.36 7.69 -8.26
CA LEU A 135 -10.85 8.95 -7.72
C LEU A 135 -10.60 9.09 -6.22
N GLN A 136 -10.72 8.01 -5.44
CA GLN A 136 -10.47 8.02 -4.01
C GLN A 136 -8.98 8.19 -3.67
N GLU A 137 -8.11 7.48 -4.34
CA GLU A 137 -6.68 7.48 -4.04
C GLU A 137 -5.95 8.67 -4.69
N ILE A 138 -6.22 8.96 -5.95
CA ILE A 138 -5.50 9.97 -6.74
C ILE A 138 -6.32 11.26 -6.88
N GLY A 139 -7.62 11.14 -7.17
CA GLY A 139 -8.52 12.27 -7.42
C GLY A 139 -8.89 12.43 -8.89
N GLU A 140 -9.40 13.62 -9.27
CA GLU A 140 -9.97 13.89 -10.59
C GLU A 140 -8.97 13.72 -11.75
N GLN A 141 -7.68 13.93 -11.50
CA GLN A 141 -6.61 13.83 -12.50
C GLN A 141 -6.02 12.43 -12.64
N TRP A 142 -6.69 11.39 -12.13
CA TRP A 142 -6.18 10.03 -12.09
C TRP A 142 -5.69 9.48 -13.43
N LYS A 143 -6.25 9.92 -14.56
CA LYS A 143 -5.85 9.48 -15.90
C LYS A 143 -4.42 9.89 -16.25
N GLU A 144 -3.94 11.01 -15.74
CA GLU A 144 -2.58 11.50 -15.93
C GLU A 144 -1.53 10.62 -15.22
N HIS A 145 -1.99 9.70 -14.36
CA HIS A 145 -1.13 8.80 -13.59
C HIS A 145 -1.18 7.34 -14.08
N CYS A 146 -2.09 7.01 -14.99
CA CYS A 146 -2.24 5.64 -15.50
C CYS A 146 -1.36 5.40 -16.72
N LEU A 147 -0.29 4.62 -16.54
CA LEU A 147 0.69 4.33 -17.60
C LEU A 147 0.77 2.85 -17.91
N THR A 148 0.86 2.54 -19.21
CA THR A 148 1.22 1.22 -19.73
C THR A 148 2.69 1.23 -20.11
N ALA A 149 3.46 0.27 -19.62
CA ALA A 149 4.83 0.02 -20.04
C ALA A 149 4.83 -1.01 -21.17
N SER A 150 5.57 -0.75 -22.24
CA SER A 150 5.62 -1.61 -23.43
C SER A 150 7.05 -1.77 -23.94
N VAL A 151 7.34 -2.91 -24.59
CA VAL A 151 8.55 -3.13 -25.39
C VAL A 151 8.09 -3.28 -26.84
N GLY A 152 8.41 -2.30 -27.67
CA GLY A 152 7.80 -2.17 -28.98
C GLY A 152 6.28 -1.99 -28.87
N GLU A 153 5.52 -2.92 -29.47
CA GLU A 153 4.05 -2.91 -29.40
C GLU A 153 3.48 -3.81 -28.30
N GLU A 154 4.33 -4.59 -27.62
CA GLU A 154 3.90 -5.55 -26.60
C GLU A 154 3.83 -4.93 -25.21
N PRO A 155 2.65 -4.87 -24.55
CA PRO A 155 2.55 -4.36 -23.19
C PRO A 155 3.20 -5.35 -22.23
N ILE A 156 4.12 -4.85 -21.39
CA ILE A 156 4.83 -5.63 -20.38
C ILE A 156 4.33 -5.40 -18.97
N GLY A 157 3.65 -4.28 -18.72
CA GLY A 157 3.18 -3.92 -17.40
C GLY A 157 2.34 -2.67 -17.37
N ILE A 158 1.78 -2.41 -16.21
CA ILE A 158 1.10 -1.15 -15.87
C ILE A 158 1.70 -0.55 -14.60
N VAL A 159 1.70 0.76 -14.53
CA VAL A 159 2.10 1.48 -13.33
C VAL A 159 1.21 2.69 -13.10
N ILE A 160 0.90 2.97 -11.83
CA ILE A 160 0.08 4.11 -11.42
C ILE A 160 0.85 4.88 -10.34
N PRO A 161 1.80 5.76 -10.73
CA PRO A 161 2.57 6.58 -9.82
C PRO A 161 1.75 7.80 -9.36
N HIS A 162 1.91 8.21 -8.12
CA HIS A 162 1.31 9.44 -7.59
C HIS A 162 2.11 9.98 -6.40
N ILE A 163 1.86 11.23 -6.03
CA ILE A 163 2.33 11.81 -4.77
C ILE A 163 1.30 11.48 -3.69
N GLU A 164 1.76 10.97 -2.54
CA GLU A 164 0.89 10.62 -1.41
C GLU A 164 0.12 11.86 -0.91
N LYS A 165 -1.18 11.70 -0.67
CA LYS A 165 -2.02 12.79 -0.16
C LYS A 165 -1.51 13.33 1.16
N GLY A 166 -1.26 14.64 1.22
CA GLY A 166 -0.77 15.32 2.41
C GLY A 166 0.75 15.30 2.56
N ALA A 167 1.47 14.58 1.70
CA ALA A 167 2.91 14.66 1.55
C ALA A 167 3.27 15.62 0.39
N LEU A 168 4.49 16.18 0.43
CA LEU A 168 4.95 17.07 -0.64
C LEU A 168 5.76 16.34 -1.70
N GLU A 169 6.51 15.33 -1.31
CA GLU A 169 7.54 14.70 -2.16
C GLU A 169 7.58 13.16 -2.02
N GLU A 170 6.60 12.59 -1.30
CA GLU A 170 6.50 11.14 -1.14
C GLU A 170 5.82 10.52 -2.36
N GLY A 171 6.61 9.81 -3.17
CA GLY A 171 6.12 9.06 -4.30
C GLY A 171 5.61 7.68 -3.90
N LYS A 172 4.50 7.27 -4.49
CA LYS A 172 3.92 5.93 -4.37
C LYS A 172 3.56 5.36 -5.72
N LEU A 173 3.57 4.04 -5.79
CA LEU A 173 2.99 3.29 -6.89
C LEU A 173 1.72 2.61 -6.37
N MET A 174 0.55 3.16 -6.72
CA MET A 174 -0.73 2.53 -6.37
C MET A 174 -0.81 1.13 -6.96
N TYR A 175 -0.34 0.97 -8.19
CA TYR A 175 -0.10 -0.30 -8.85
C TYR A 175 1.26 -0.31 -9.54
N PHE A 176 1.92 -1.45 -9.45
CA PHE A 176 3.08 -1.83 -10.25
C PHE A 176 2.91 -3.31 -10.57
N ALA A 177 2.47 -3.59 -11.78
CA ALA A 177 2.13 -4.95 -12.20
C ALA A 177 2.77 -5.29 -13.53
N VAL A 178 3.39 -6.48 -13.60
CA VAL A 178 3.99 -7.04 -14.81
C VAL A 178 3.06 -8.09 -15.38
N ALA A 179 2.84 -8.03 -16.69
CA ALA A 179 2.02 -8.98 -17.41
C ALA A 179 2.46 -10.43 -17.12
N PRO A 180 1.53 -11.37 -16.85
CA PRO A 180 1.89 -12.73 -16.44
C PRO A 180 2.88 -13.42 -17.39
N ASN A 181 2.72 -13.23 -18.70
CA ASN A 181 3.60 -13.78 -19.75
C ASN A 181 4.97 -13.07 -19.85
N MET A 182 5.14 -11.92 -19.15
CA MET A 182 6.38 -11.12 -19.14
C MET A 182 7.17 -11.26 -17.84
N ARG A 183 6.62 -11.88 -16.83
CA ARG A 183 7.32 -12.14 -15.56
C ARG A 183 8.55 -13.01 -15.77
N ASN A 184 9.63 -12.73 -15.03
CA ASN A 184 10.92 -13.44 -15.10
C ASN A 184 11.64 -13.36 -16.45
N LYS A 185 11.31 -12.39 -17.29
CA LYS A 185 12.04 -12.13 -18.56
C LYS A 185 13.13 -11.07 -18.40
N GLY A 186 13.29 -10.49 -17.22
CA GLY A 186 14.34 -9.53 -16.91
C GLY A 186 13.96 -8.06 -17.12
N TYR A 187 12.69 -7.77 -17.42
CA TYR A 187 12.21 -6.39 -17.59
C TYR A 187 11.95 -5.68 -16.28
N GLU A 188 11.77 -6.41 -15.18
CA GLU A 188 11.26 -5.91 -13.90
C GLU A 188 12.11 -4.77 -13.34
N THR A 189 13.43 -4.92 -13.40
CA THR A 189 14.37 -3.90 -12.92
C THR A 189 14.29 -2.61 -13.74
N ALA A 190 14.35 -2.72 -15.07
CA ALA A 190 14.28 -1.55 -15.94
C ALA A 190 12.91 -0.86 -15.85
N PHE A 191 11.83 -1.64 -15.76
CA PHE A 191 10.48 -1.13 -15.56
C PHE A 191 10.33 -0.39 -14.22
N PHE A 192 10.88 -0.95 -13.13
CA PHE A 192 10.86 -0.29 -11.83
C PHE A 192 11.67 1.02 -11.84
N ILE A 193 12.86 1.04 -12.46
CA ILE A 193 13.67 2.26 -12.61
C ILE A 193 12.89 3.32 -13.41
N GLY A 194 12.26 2.94 -14.51
CA GLY A 194 11.42 3.84 -15.29
C GLY A 194 10.26 4.40 -14.50
N ALA A 195 9.59 3.57 -13.66
CA ALA A 195 8.55 4.04 -12.77
C ALA A 195 9.06 5.03 -11.71
N MET A 196 10.28 4.83 -11.19
CA MET A 196 10.95 5.80 -10.29
C MET A 196 11.26 7.11 -11.01
N PHE A 197 11.66 7.05 -12.27
CA PHE A 197 11.89 8.24 -13.09
C PHE A 197 10.58 9.02 -13.29
N VAL A 198 9.47 8.33 -13.60
CA VAL A 198 8.15 8.99 -13.70
C VAL A 198 7.74 9.64 -12.37
N LEU A 199 7.97 8.97 -11.23
CA LEU A 199 7.72 9.56 -9.91
C LEU A 199 8.53 10.85 -9.71
N LYS A 200 9.79 10.86 -10.11
CA LYS A 200 10.65 12.04 -10.04
C LYS A 200 10.10 13.18 -10.89
N GLU A 201 9.66 12.89 -12.12
CA GLU A 201 9.09 13.90 -13.03
C GLU A 201 7.81 14.55 -12.49
N ILE A 202 7.00 13.83 -11.72
CA ILE A 202 5.82 14.38 -11.05
C ILE A 202 6.12 15.03 -9.70
N GLY A 203 7.41 15.12 -9.29
CA GLY A 203 7.87 15.87 -8.13
C GLY A 203 8.20 15.05 -6.88
N ALA A 204 8.27 13.74 -6.97
CA ALA A 204 8.73 12.92 -5.85
C ALA A 204 10.25 13.02 -5.69
N SER A 205 10.74 13.09 -4.46
CA SER A 205 12.17 12.96 -4.13
C SER A 205 12.50 11.60 -3.52
N TYR A 206 11.53 10.91 -2.98
CA TYR A 206 11.68 9.54 -2.48
C TYR A 206 10.42 8.70 -2.73
N TYR A 207 10.62 7.40 -2.81
CA TYR A 207 9.57 6.40 -2.97
C TYR A 207 9.35 5.64 -1.68
N ILE A 208 8.09 5.41 -1.33
CA ILE A 208 7.67 4.49 -0.27
C ILE A 208 6.84 3.37 -0.88
N GLY A 209 7.32 2.13 -0.75
CA GLY A 209 6.59 0.93 -1.16
C GLY A 209 6.13 0.11 0.03
N GLU A 210 4.96 -0.50 -0.08
CA GLU A 210 4.43 -1.45 0.91
C GLU A 210 4.01 -2.73 0.19
N ILE A 211 4.53 -3.88 0.62
CA ILE A 211 4.19 -5.18 0.07
C ILE A 211 4.03 -6.22 1.16
N ASN A 212 3.22 -7.25 0.87
CA ASN A 212 3.16 -8.43 1.70
C ASN A 212 4.53 -9.14 1.72
N VAL A 213 4.99 -9.56 2.92
CA VAL A 213 6.29 -10.26 3.07
C VAL A 213 6.37 -11.59 2.33
N GLN A 214 5.25 -12.14 1.89
CA GLN A 214 5.21 -13.36 1.08
C GLN A 214 5.35 -13.08 -0.43
N ASN A 215 5.35 -11.82 -0.85
CA ASN A 215 5.57 -11.44 -2.24
C ASN A 215 7.07 -11.45 -2.58
N GLU A 216 7.62 -12.66 -2.73
CA GLU A 216 9.06 -12.86 -3.00
C GLU A 216 9.51 -12.18 -4.30
N TRP A 217 8.65 -12.15 -5.32
CA TRP A 217 8.95 -11.48 -6.57
C TRP A 217 9.20 -9.98 -6.38
N MET A 218 8.32 -9.29 -5.65
CA MET A 218 8.48 -7.85 -5.44
C MET A 218 9.62 -7.53 -4.46
N LYS A 219 9.92 -8.41 -3.51
CA LYS A 219 11.12 -8.30 -2.66
C LYS A 219 12.39 -8.31 -3.52
N ASP A 220 12.48 -9.24 -4.46
CA ASP A 220 13.61 -9.33 -5.40
C ASP A 220 13.76 -8.06 -6.24
N VAL A 221 12.63 -7.49 -6.73
CA VAL A 221 12.62 -6.20 -7.43
C VAL A 221 13.16 -5.09 -6.53
N PHE A 222 12.71 -4.99 -5.28
CA PHE A 222 13.17 -3.98 -4.34
C PHE A 222 14.66 -4.11 -4.01
N GLU A 223 15.12 -5.34 -3.75
CA GLU A 223 16.53 -5.61 -3.43
C GLU A 223 17.45 -5.25 -4.61
N LYS A 224 17.12 -5.71 -5.82
CA LYS A 224 17.89 -5.40 -7.04
C LYS A 224 17.95 -3.91 -7.34
N ASN A 225 16.94 -3.16 -6.93
CA ASN A 225 16.86 -1.71 -7.15
C ASN A 225 17.35 -0.88 -5.95
N GLY A 226 17.94 -1.52 -4.93
CA GLY A 226 18.54 -0.83 -3.78
C GLY A 226 17.53 -0.15 -2.86
N CYS A 227 16.28 -0.62 -2.83
CA CYS A 227 15.31 -0.17 -1.84
C CYS A 227 15.72 -0.61 -0.44
N GLN A 228 15.56 0.26 0.54
CA GLN A 228 15.94 0.01 1.93
C GLN A 228 14.70 -0.32 2.76
N LEU A 229 14.77 -1.36 3.58
CA LEU A 229 13.72 -1.69 4.53
C LEU A 229 13.59 -0.58 5.59
N LEU A 230 12.43 0.04 5.67
CA LEU A 230 12.11 1.03 6.72
C LEU A 230 11.53 0.39 7.96
N SER A 231 10.50 -0.43 7.79
CA SER A 231 9.75 -1.06 8.88
C SER A 231 8.91 -2.21 8.33
N SER A 232 8.25 -2.94 9.23
CA SER A 232 7.14 -3.80 8.85
C SER A 232 5.89 -3.44 9.65
N THR A 233 4.73 -3.88 9.15
CA THR A 233 3.43 -3.74 9.79
C THR A 233 2.76 -5.11 9.85
N GLU A 234 2.51 -5.59 11.06
CA GLU A 234 1.79 -6.83 11.29
C GLU A 234 0.30 -6.54 11.44
N ARG A 235 -0.53 -7.37 10.81
CA ARG A 235 -1.99 -7.33 10.94
C ARG A 235 -2.48 -8.52 11.73
N TYR A 236 -3.37 -8.23 12.66
CA TYR A 236 -4.06 -9.19 13.51
C TYR A 236 -5.56 -9.05 13.33
N VAL A 237 -6.31 -10.13 13.54
CA VAL A 237 -7.78 -10.13 13.50
C VAL A 237 -8.34 -10.86 14.71
N ARG A 238 -9.38 -10.29 15.30
CA ARG A 238 -10.30 -10.99 16.19
C ARG A 238 -11.65 -11.14 15.51
N LYS A 239 -12.16 -12.34 15.45
CA LYS A 239 -13.51 -12.68 14.96
C LYS A 239 -14.48 -12.78 16.13
N PHE A 240 -15.69 -12.31 15.93
CA PHE A 240 -16.76 -12.33 16.93
C PHE A 240 -17.89 -13.26 16.53
#